data_7abe09f7ac7edffe959eb8bde25a466c
#
_entry.id   7abe09f7ac7edffe959eb8bde25a466c
#
_cell.length_a   1.000
_cell.length_b   1.000
_cell.length_c   1.000
_cell.angle_alpha   90.00
_cell.angle_beta   90.00
_cell.angle_gamma   90.00
#
_symmetry.space_group_name_H-M   'P 1'
#
loop_
_entity.id
_entity.type
_entity.pdbx_description
1 polymer ?
#
loop_
_entity_poly.entity_id
_entity_poly.type
_entity_poly.pdbx_seq_one_letter_code
_entity_poly.pdbx_strand_id
1 'polypeptide(L)'
;MAELTDIRETVRDRYAAAAKAAAEPTATAGDTGCCTSDRVLLSPADETGSFGAPLYDGADSAGVPQAALNASLGCGVPTAVADLHAGETVLDLGSGAGADVLISARRVGPTGTAIGLDMTDEMLALARSHAAEARVENAEFVKGYLEAIPLRDATVDVVISNCVLSLCADKAEVIREAARVLRPGGRFAISDVIADPDMDEATRADMAAWTGCVAGALTEAEFRDALRGAGLAEIEIRPTHRVHQHATAAIIRARKPDASACCDADTLANRCEPTAKDDCCQPEIAGEAPSSCGCTD
;
A
#
# COMPACT_ATOMS: atom_id res chain seq x y z
N MET A 1 6.88 -10.73 20.40
CA MET A 1 6.86 -9.23 20.39
C MET A 1 8.22 -8.62 20.06
N ALA A 2 9.35 -9.18 20.55
CA ALA A 2 10.69 -8.67 20.20
C ALA A 2 11.03 -8.80 18.71
N GLU A 3 10.73 -9.96 18.07
CA GLU A 3 11.00 -10.20 16.64
C GLU A 3 10.26 -9.23 15.69
N LEU A 4 9.01 -8.88 15.98
CA LEU A 4 8.22 -7.98 15.13
C LEU A 4 8.75 -6.54 15.15
N THR A 5 9.27 -6.10 16.30
CA THR A 5 9.89 -4.77 16.44
C THR A 5 11.21 -4.70 15.67
N ASP A 6 11.99 -5.79 15.68
CA ASP A 6 13.29 -5.88 15.00
C ASP A 6 13.14 -5.79 13.47
N ILE A 7 12.18 -6.50 12.88
CA ILE A 7 11.89 -6.43 11.44
C ILE A 7 11.53 -5.00 11.01
N ARG A 8 10.63 -4.34 11.75
CA ARG A 8 10.20 -2.98 11.44
C ARG A 8 11.37 -1.99 11.49
N GLU A 9 12.22 -2.08 12.50
CA GLU A 9 13.39 -1.22 12.63
C GLU A 9 14.40 -1.48 11.51
N THR A 10 14.66 -2.73 11.17
CA THR A 10 15.54 -3.11 10.07
C THR A 10 15.05 -2.53 8.74
N VAL A 11 13.76 -2.64 8.44
CA VAL A 11 13.13 -2.06 7.25
C VAL A 11 13.27 -0.53 7.27
N ARG A 12 12.90 0.13 8.38
CA ARG A 12 13.02 1.59 8.53
C ARG A 12 14.42 2.09 8.26
N ASP A 13 15.42 1.48 8.90
CA ASP A 13 16.82 1.92 8.80
C ASP A 13 17.37 1.74 7.38
N ARG A 14 16.99 0.67 6.71
CA ARG A 14 17.34 0.44 5.29
C ARG A 14 16.74 1.51 4.38
N TYR A 15 15.47 1.84 4.53
CA TYR A 15 14.80 2.85 3.70
C TYR A 15 15.28 4.27 4.04
N ALA A 16 15.60 4.57 5.31
CA ALA A 16 16.22 5.83 5.70
C ALA A 16 17.61 6.01 5.05
N ALA A 17 18.42 4.95 5.01
CA ALA A 17 19.72 4.97 4.33
C ALA A 17 19.58 5.22 2.81
N ALA A 18 18.59 4.59 2.18
CA ALA A 18 18.31 4.81 0.77
C ALA A 18 17.86 6.24 0.46
N ALA A 19 16.99 6.79 1.30
CA ALA A 19 16.55 8.17 1.14
C ALA A 19 17.72 9.16 1.24
N LYS A 20 18.65 8.94 2.18
CA LYS A 20 19.86 9.75 2.30
C LYS A 20 20.76 9.65 1.06
N ALA A 21 20.96 8.45 0.55
CA ALA A 21 21.74 8.22 -0.67
C ALA A 21 21.09 8.87 -1.91
N ALA A 22 19.77 8.90 -1.98
CA ALA A 22 19.03 9.55 -3.06
C ALA A 22 19.06 11.08 -2.97
N ALA A 23 19.23 11.65 -1.77
CA ALA A 23 19.30 13.08 -1.53
C ALA A 23 20.69 13.68 -1.82
N GLU A 24 21.75 12.86 -1.84
CA GLU A 24 23.10 13.34 -2.17
C GLU A 24 23.19 13.67 -3.66
N PRO A 25 23.65 14.89 -4.03
CA PRO A 25 23.85 15.23 -5.44
C PRO A 25 24.89 14.28 -6.03
N THR A 26 24.53 13.58 -7.11
CA THR A 26 25.48 12.76 -7.87
C THR A 26 26.65 13.65 -8.29
N ALA A 27 27.81 13.43 -7.69
CA ALA A 27 29.05 14.07 -8.16
C ALA A 27 29.18 13.81 -9.65
N THR A 28 29.31 14.89 -10.40
CA THR A 28 29.47 14.89 -11.85
C THR A 28 30.49 13.84 -12.27
N ALA A 29 30.11 13.05 -13.26
CA ALA A 29 30.99 12.07 -13.90
C ALA A 29 32.30 12.73 -14.36
N GLY A 30 33.38 12.49 -13.62
CA GLY A 30 34.68 13.03 -13.92
C GLY A 30 35.69 12.88 -12.78
N ASP A 31 35.86 11.67 -12.27
CA ASP A 31 37.14 11.30 -11.65
C ASP A 31 37.29 9.76 -11.62
N THR A 32 38.34 9.30 -12.29
CA THR A 32 38.77 7.90 -12.30
C THR A 32 39.50 7.60 -11.00
N GLY A 33 38.78 7.29 -9.95
CA GLY A 33 39.29 6.86 -8.65
C GLY A 33 38.76 5.49 -8.28
N CYS A 34 39.64 4.48 -8.24
CA CYS A 34 39.37 3.13 -7.71
C CYS A 34 39.00 3.16 -6.22
N CYS A 35 37.75 3.39 -5.89
CA CYS A 35 37.11 2.96 -4.67
C CYS A 35 35.64 2.82 -5.02
N THR A 36 35.17 1.59 -5.19
CA THR A 36 33.78 1.23 -5.28
C THR A 36 33.10 1.65 -3.99
N SER A 37 32.47 2.83 -4.00
CA SER A 37 31.48 3.17 -3.01
C SER A 37 30.36 2.15 -3.15
N ASP A 38 30.13 1.35 -2.12
CA ASP A 38 28.96 0.49 -2.00
C ASP A 38 27.71 1.38 -2.17
N ARG A 39 27.22 1.46 -3.41
CA ARG A 39 25.85 1.88 -3.66
C ARG A 39 25.00 0.86 -2.94
N VAL A 40 24.41 1.26 -1.82
CA VAL A 40 23.36 0.48 -1.14
C VAL A 40 22.17 0.50 -2.11
N LEU A 41 22.21 -0.39 -3.09
CA LEU A 41 21.05 -0.72 -3.90
C LEU A 41 20.10 -1.44 -2.97
N LEU A 42 18.91 -0.90 -2.80
CA LEU A 42 17.84 -1.48 -1.98
C LEU A 42 17.30 -2.80 -2.56
N SER A 43 17.65 -3.11 -3.79
CA SER A 43 17.50 -4.41 -4.43
C SER A 43 18.85 -4.91 -4.93
N PRO A 44 19.14 -6.22 -4.91
CA PRO A 44 20.17 -6.78 -5.77
C PRO A 44 19.82 -6.31 -7.18
N ALA A 45 20.82 -5.81 -7.92
CA ALA A 45 20.64 -5.18 -9.23
C ALA A 45 19.62 -5.98 -10.03
N ASP A 46 18.42 -5.42 -10.18
CA ASP A 46 17.39 -6.02 -11.00
C ASP A 46 17.74 -5.72 -12.46
N GLU A 47 18.61 -6.56 -13.03
CA GLU A 47 18.94 -6.52 -14.44
C GLU A 47 17.72 -6.79 -15.35
N THR A 48 16.59 -7.22 -14.75
CA THR A 48 15.37 -7.59 -15.47
C THR A 48 14.34 -6.46 -15.57
N GLY A 49 14.50 -5.36 -14.82
CA GLY A 49 13.55 -4.24 -14.81
C GLY A 49 12.23 -4.56 -14.13
N SER A 50 12.23 -5.53 -13.22
CA SER A 50 11.01 -6.01 -12.53
C SER A 50 10.54 -5.08 -11.42
N PHE A 51 11.35 -4.09 -11.02
CA PHE A 51 11.05 -3.15 -9.93
C PHE A 51 11.38 -1.70 -10.30
N GLY A 52 10.67 -0.75 -9.64
CA GLY A 52 11.00 0.67 -9.63
C GLY A 52 10.67 1.43 -10.92
N ALA A 53 11.49 2.44 -11.22
CA ALA A 53 11.26 3.41 -12.30
C ALA A 53 10.91 2.82 -13.68
N PRO A 54 11.47 1.69 -14.12
CA PRO A 54 11.14 1.12 -15.43
C PRO A 54 9.68 0.70 -15.60
N LEU A 55 8.93 0.52 -14.50
CA LEU A 55 7.54 0.11 -14.53
C LEU A 55 6.56 1.26 -14.84
N TYR A 56 6.99 2.52 -14.65
CA TYR A 56 6.17 3.70 -14.93
C TYR A 56 6.32 4.10 -16.39
N ASP A 57 5.24 4.01 -17.16
CA ASP A 57 5.25 4.50 -18.54
C ASP A 57 5.22 6.04 -18.61
N GLY A 58 5.49 6.60 -19.80
CA GLY A 58 5.57 8.05 -20.00
C GLY A 58 4.23 8.78 -19.77
N ALA A 59 3.10 8.10 -19.88
CA ALA A 59 1.78 8.69 -19.65
C ALA A 59 1.49 8.77 -18.14
N ASP A 60 1.80 7.72 -17.40
CA ASP A 60 1.59 7.64 -15.95
C ASP A 60 2.55 8.53 -15.18
N SER A 61 3.80 8.68 -15.65
CA SER A 61 4.84 9.48 -15.01
C SER A 61 4.87 10.94 -15.46
N ALA A 62 3.99 11.36 -16.37
CA ALA A 62 4.00 12.72 -16.91
C ALA A 62 3.94 13.78 -15.81
N GLY A 63 5.03 14.60 -15.73
CA GLY A 63 5.16 15.69 -14.76
C GLY A 63 5.53 15.27 -13.33
N VAL A 64 5.79 14.00 -13.07
CA VAL A 64 6.43 13.56 -11.82
C VAL A 64 7.95 13.73 -11.94
N PRO A 65 8.65 14.29 -10.93
CA PRO A 65 10.09 14.41 -10.95
C PRO A 65 10.76 13.04 -11.17
N GLN A 66 11.74 12.98 -12.07
CA GLN A 66 12.46 11.73 -12.35
C GLN A 66 13.12 11.16 -11.07
N ALA A 67 13.54 12.04 -10.16
CA ALA A 67 14.10 11.64 -8.88
C ALA A 67 13.09 10.86 -8.02
N ALA A 68 11.81 11.25 -8.04
CA ALA A 68 10.76 10.51 -7.33
C ALA A 68 10.55 9.11 -7.93
N LEU A 69 10.51 9.00 -9.25
CA LEU A 69 10.39 7.71 -9.94
C LEU A 69 11.61 6.81 -9.68
N ASN A 70 12.82 7.38 -9.74
CA ASN A 70 14.07 6.64 -9.50
C ASN A 70 14.20 6.15 -8.04
N ALA A 71 13.52 6.83 -7.09
CA ALA A 71 13.48 6.42 -5.70
C ALA A 71 12.34 5.41 -5.42
N SER A 72 11.50 5.11 -6.41
CA SER A 72 10.47 4.07 -6.29
C SER A 72 11.12 2.68 -6.32
N LEU A 73 10.65 1.81 -5.42
CA LEU A 73 11.11 0.43 -5.26
C LEU A 73 9.95 -0.56 -5.45
N GLY A 74 8.84 -0.07 -5.97
CA GLY A 74 7.63 -0.85 -6.18
C GLY A 74 7.76 -1.91 -7.27
N CYS A 75 6.93 -2.93 -7.20
CA CYS A 75 6.84 -4.03 -8.18
C CYS A 75 5.71 -3.85 -9.19
N GLY A 76 5.11 -2.65 -9.26
CA GLY A 76 4.02 -2.35 -10.18
C GLY A 76 3.61 -0.88 -10.16
N VAL A 77 2.47 -0.59 -10.75
CA VAL A 77 1.88 0.75 -10.82
C VAL A 77 0.46 0.70 -10.26
N PRO A 78 0.28 0.80 -8.92
CA PRO A 78 -1.05 0.68 -8.30
C PRO A 78 -2.00 1.77 -8.78
N THR A 79 -1.49 2.95 -9.09
CA THR A 79 -2.29 4.06 -9.64
C THR A 79 -2.93 3.73 -10.99
N ALA A 80 -2.30 2.89 -11.82
CA ALA A 80 -2.85 2.47 -13.11
C ALA A 80 -4.07 1.55 -12.96
N VAL A 81 -4.20 0.89 -11.80
CA VAL A 81 -5.22 -0.14 -11.55
C VAL A 81 -6.24 0.24 -10.47
N ALA A 82 -6.03 1.38 -9.81
CA ALA A 82 -6.91 1.87 -8.73
C ALA A 82 -8.18 2.55 -9.24
N ASP A 83 -8.26 2.83 -10.55
CA ASP A 83 -9.40 3.52 -11.18
C ASP A 83 -9.77 4.83 -10.46
N LEU A 84 -8.79 5.75 -10.36
CA LEU A 84 -8.90 7.00 -9.62
C LEU A 84 -9.81 8.00 -10.33
N HIS A 85 -10.73 8.63 -9.60
CA HIS A 85 -11.67 9.63 -10.11
C HIS A 85 -11.42 11.02 -9.53
N ALA A 86 -11.82 12.04 -10.28
CA ALA A 86 -11.71 13.43 -9.83
C ALA A 86 -12.48 13.67 -8.51
N GLY A 87 -11.83 14.35 -7.57
CA GLY A 87 -12.41 14.69 -6.27
C GLY A 87 -12.22 13.64 -5.18
N GLU A 88 -11.64 12.47 -5.48
CA GLU A 88 -11.40 11.42 -4.48
C GLU A 88 -10.25 11.75 -3.53
N THR A 89 -10.32 11.15 -2.35
CA THR A 89 -9.22 11.10 -1.38
C THR A 89 -8.53 9.74 -1.50
N VAL A 90 -7.26 9.75 -1.86
CA VAL A 90 -6.41 8.55 -2.02
C VAL A 90 -5.41 8.49 -0.89
N LEU A 91 -5.23 7.31 -0.28
CA LEU A 91 -4.16 7.03 0.68
C LEU A 91 -3.17 6.04 0.08
N ASP A 92 -1.91 6.42 0.05
CA ASP A 92 -0.78 5.57 -0.35
C ASP A 92 -0.06 5.06 0.90
N LEU A 93 -0.07 3.75 1.10
CA LEU A 93 0.56 3.07 2.24
C LEU A 93 2.03 2.78 1.92
N GLY A 94 2.94 3.36 2.72
CA GLY A 94 4.38 3.28 2.50
C GLY A 94 4.80 4.09 1.28
N SER A 95 4.39 5.36 1.24
CA SER A 95 4.52 6.24 0.06
C SER A 95 5.97 6.55 -0.37
N GLY A 96 6.95 6.25 0.48
CA GLY A 96 8.36 6.50 0.21
C GLY A 96 8.61 7.94 -0.25
N ALA A 97 9.31 8.11 -1.36
CA ALA A 97 9.62 9.43 -1.94
C ALA A 97 8.45 10.08 -2.72
N GLY A 98 7.25 9.50 -2.67
CA GLY A 98 6.00 10.12 -3.07
C GLY A 98 5.61 9.96 -4.55
N ALA A 99 6.23 9.08 -5.32
CA ALA A 99 5.91 8.92 -6.75
C ALA A 99 4.43 8.63 -7.00
N ASP A 100 3.88 7.59 -6.36
CA ASP A 100 2.47 7.19 -6.53
C ASP A 100 1.49 8.22 -5.94
N VAL A 101 1.90 8.96 -4.88
CA VAL A 101 1.13 10.09 -4.34
C VAL A 101 1.00 11.22 -5.36
N LEU A 102 2.10 11.60 -6.03
CA LEU A 102 2.09 12.67 -7.03
C LEU A 102 1.27 12.30 -8.27
N ILE A 103 1.35 11.04 -8.71
CA ILE A 103 0.50 10.51 -9.78
C ILE A 103 -0.98 10.57 -9.36
N SER A 104 -1.28 10.09 -8.15
CA SER A 104 -2.65 10.10 -7.60
C SER A 104 -3.21 11.51 -7.49
N ALA A 105 -2.45 12.45 -6.92
CA ALA A 105 -2.87 13.85 -6.76
C ALA A 105 -3.27 14.50 -8.09
N ARG A 106 -2.54 14.19 -9.15
CA ARG A 106 -2.86 14.69 -10.51
C ARG A 106 -4.12 14.05 -11.08
N ARG A 107 -4.30 12.73 -10.86
CA ARG A 107 -5.49 12.01 -11.37
C ARG A 107 -6.77 12.44 -10.67
N VAL A 108 -6.71 12.63 -9.35
CA VAL A 108 -7.90 13.10 -8.60
C VAL A 108 -8.17 14.60 -8.79
N GLY A 109 -7.22 15.34 -9.37
CA GLY A 109 -7.38 16.75 -9.69
C GLY A 109 -7.46 17.67 -8.46
N PRO A 110 -7.70 18.99 -8.67
CA PRO A 110 -7.58 19.99 -7.61
C PRO A 110 -8.66 19.91 -6.51
N THR A 111 -9.72 19.15 -6.72
CA THR A 111 -10.78 18.92 -5.73
C THR A 111 -10.60 17.64 -4.93
N GLY A 112 -9.67 16.77 -5.35
CA GLY A 112 -9.28 15.57 -4.63
C GLY A 112 -8.00 15.79 -3.83
N THR A 113 -7.64 14.80 -3.01
CA THR A 113 -6.44 14.82 -2.17
C THR A 113 -5.71 13.47 -2.27
N ALA A 114 -4.39 13.50 -2.36
CA ALA A 114 -3.55 12.30 -2.23
C ALA A 114 -2.74 12.40 -0.95
N ILE A 115 -2.84 11.38 -0.09
CA ILE A 115 -2.18 11.31 1.20
C ILE A 115 -1.12 10.21 1.12
N GLY A 116 0.15 10.54 1.38
CA GLY A 116 1.24 9.59 1.51
C GLY A 116 1.51 9.31 2.99
N LEU A 117 1.47 8.05 3.39
CA LEU A 117 1.82 7.60 4.74
C LEU A 117 3.15 6.85 4.69
N ASP A 118 4.13 7.29 5.49
CA ASP A 118 5.40 6.60 5.64
C ASP A 118 5.92 6.74 7.08
N MET A 119 6.71 5.76 7.54
CA MET A 119 7.31 5.78 8.87
C MET A 119 8.64 6.53 8.92
N THR A 120 9.23 6.84 7.76
CA THR A 120 10.61 7.34 7.60
C THR A 120 10.62 8.84 7.36
N ASP A 121 11.24 9.61 8.26
CA ASP A 121 11.33 11.08 8.12
C ASP A 121 12.06 11.50 6.85
N GLU A 122 13.11 10.78 6.49
CA GLU A 122 13.92 11.03 5.31
C GLU A 122 13.13 10.85 4.01
N MET A 123 12.31 9.79 3.92
CA MET A 123 11.42 9.57 2.77
C MET A 123 10.36 10.67 2.67
N LEU A 124 9.72 11.03 3.78
CA LEU A 124 8.75 12.11 3.81
C LEU A 124 9.34 13.47 3.44
N ALA A 125 10.60 13.73 3.80
CA ALA A 125 11.31 14.94 3.40
C ALA A 125 11.53 14.99 1.88
N LEU A 126 11.96 13.87 1.27
CA LEU A 126 12.08 13.75 -0.18
C LEU A 126 10.73 13.91 -0.87
N ALA A 127 9.69 13.26 -0.37
CA ALA A 127 8.35 13.33 -0.95
C ALA A 127 7.82 14.77 -0.98
N ARG A 128 8.00 15.53 0.11
CA ARG A 128 7.63 16.95 0.16
C ARG A 128 8.44 17.81 -0.82
N SER A 129 9.74 17.52 -0.97
CA SER A 129 10.59 18.20 -1.96
C SER A 129 10.12 17.95 -3.38
N HIS A 130 9.82 16.69 -3.71
CA HIS A 130 9.30 16.31 -5.03
C HIS A 130 7.92 16.92 -5.32
N ALA A 131 7.03 17.01 -4.32
CA ALA A 131 5.74 17.68 -4.47
C ALA A 131 5.90 19.19 -4.77
N ALA A 132 6.82 19.85 -4.08
CA ALA A 132 7.14 21.26 -4.32
C ALA A 132 7.74 21.47 -5.72
N GLU A 133 8.68 20.64 -6.16
CA GLU A 133 9.25 20.66 -7.50
C GLU A 133 8.17 20.45 -8.58
N ALA A 134 7.30 19.47 -8.36
CA ALA A 134 6.19 19.15 -9.26
C ALA A 134 5.03 20.16 -9.22
N ARG A 135 5.05 21.10 -8.27
CA ARG A 135 3.97 22.07 -8.00
C ARG A 135 2.61 21.40 -7.78
N VAL A 136 2.63 20.29 -7.01
CA VAL A 136 1.42 19.56 -6.63
C VAL A 136 1.01 20.04 -5.24
N GLU A 137 -0.17 20.72 -5.15
CA GLU A 137 -0.65 21.36 -3.92
C GLU A 137 -1.61 20.47 -3.13
N ASN A 138 -2.20 19.45 -3.77
CA ASN A 138 -3.16 18.53 -3.19
C ASN A 138 -2.55 17.18 -2.77
N ALA A 139 -1.23 17.15 -2.52
CA ALA A 139 -0.51 16.04 -1.92
C ALA A 139 -0.16 16.35 -0.46
N GLU A 140 -0.53 15.45 0.45
CA GLU A 140 -0.23 15.52 1.87
C GLU A 140 0.68 14.36 2.28
N PHE A 141 1.59 14.60 3.22
CA PHE A 141 2.52 13.55 3.69
C PHE A 141 2.50 13.46 5.21
N VAL A 142 2.11 12.28 5.69
CA VAL A 142 1.85 11.99 7.10
C VAL A 142 2.85 10.95 7.59
N LYS A 143 3.45 11.19 8.76
CA LYS A 143 4.28 10.20 9.43
C LYS A 143 3.42 9.25 10.24
N GLY A 144 3.61 7.95 10.07
CA GLY A 144 2.91 6.95 10.86
C GLY A 144 3.32 5.53 10.47
N TYR A 145 2.80 4.59 11.23
CA TYR A 145 2.94 3.16 10.97
C TYR A 145 1.67 2.63 10.32
N LEU A 146 1.83 1.64 9.45
CA LEU A 146 0.71 1.06 8.70
C LEU A 146 -0.25 0.27 9.59
N GLU A 147 0.26 -0.29 10.68
CA GLU A 147 -0.51 -1.01 11.70
C GLU A 147 -1.31 -0.07 12.63
N ALA A 148 -1.15 1.26 12.49
CA ALA A 148 -1.88 2.28 13.25
C ALA A 148 -1.97 3.55 12.41
N ILE A 149 -2.79 3.53 11.38
CA ILE A 149 -2.95 4.63 10.41
C ILE A 149 -3.53 5.86 11.12
N PRO A 150 -2.83 7.03 11.15
CA PRO A 150 -3.25 8.20 11.90
C PRO A 150 -4.36 9.00 11.18
N LEU A 151 -5.31 8.29 10.59
CA LEU A 151 -6.52 8.83 9.96
C LEU A 151 -7.76 8.29 10.66
N ARG A 152 -8.85 9.06 10.60
CA ARG A 152 -10.14 8.62 11.13
C ARG A 152 -10.75 7.54 10.23
N ASP A 153 -11.70 6.80 10.80
CA ASP A 153 -12.50 5.81 10.08
C ASP A 153 -13.24 6.46 8.90
N ALA A 154 -13.35 5.73 7.81
CA ALA A 154 -14.15 6.10 6.65
C ALA A 154 -13.80 7.50 6.09
N THR A 155 -12.50 7.83 5.97
CA THR A 155 -12.04 9.13 5.47
C THR A 155 -11.50 9.10 4.06
N VAL A 156 -11.12 7.93 3.52
CA VAL A 156 -10.52 7.81 2.19
C VAL A 156 -11.40 7.01 1.24
N ASP A 157 -11.37 7.36 -0.03
CA ASP A 157 -12.12 6.68 -1.09
C ASP A 157 -11.32 5.51 -1.67
N VAL A 158 -10.01 5.66 -1.72
CA VAL A 158 -9.10 4.66 -2.30
C VAL A 158 -7.87 4.49 -1.41
N VAL A 159 -7.49 3.25 -1.17
CA VAL A 159 -6.18 2.88 -0.60
C VAL A 159 -5.36 2.24 -1.70
N ILE A 160 -4.14 2.74 -1.90
CA ILE A 160 -3.12 2.15 -2.77
C ILE A 160 -1.88 1.76 -1.97
N SER A 161 -1.05 0.90 -2.52
CA SER A 161 0.28 0.57 -2.01
C SER A 161 1.12 -0.11 -3.09
N ASN A 162 2.44 0.01 -2.99
CA ASN A 162 3.36 -0.54 -3.97
C ASN A 162 4.52 -1.29 -3.31
N CYS A 163 4.40 -2.63 -3.19
CA CYS A 163 5.41 -3.52 -2.60
C CYS A 163 5.76 -3.21 -1.13
N VAL A 164 4.78 -2.96 -0.30
CA VAL A 164 4.99 -2.60 1.10
C VAL A 164 4.43 -3.61 2.09
N LEU A 165 3.30 -4.25 1.77
CA LEU A 165 2.68 -5.21 2.68
C LEU A 165 3.60 -6.39 2.98
N SER A 166 4.34 -6.87 1.98
CA SER A 166 5.33 -7.94 2.15
C SER A 166 6.41 -7.59 3.19
N LEU A 167 6.71 -6.32 3.42
CA LEU A 167 7.68 -5.84 4.41
C LEU A 167 7.11 -5.71 5.82
N CYS A 168 5.78 -5.67 5.97
CA CYS A 168 5.14 -5.50 7.26
C CYS A 168 5.23 -6.75 8.11
N ALA A 169 5.37 -6.56 9.42
CA ALA A 169 5.41 -7.66 10.37
C ALA A 169 4.00 -8.26 10.61
N ASP A 170 2.99 -7.42 10.78
CA ASP A 170 1.58 -7.82 10.93
C ASP A 170 0.75 -7.29 9.74
N LYS A 171 0.70 -8.10 8.70
CA LYS A 171 -0.02 -7.77 7.47
C LYS A 171 -1.54 -7.75 7.65
N ALA A 172 -2.06 -8.61 8.53
CA ALA A 172 -3.49 -8.66 8.82
C ALA A 172 -3.95 -7.37 9.51
N GLU A 173 -3.14 -6.83 10.45
CA GLU A 173 -3.40 -5.53 11.08
C GLU A 173 -3.38 -4.41 10.05
N VAL A 174 -2.38 -4.37 9.17
CA VAL A 174 -2.28 -3.35 8.11
C VAL A 174 -3.51 -3.37 7.20
N ILE A 175 -3.97 -4.56 6.79
CA ILE A 175 -5.16 -4.69 5.94
C ILE A 175 -6.43 -4.25 6.70
N ARG A 176 -6.54 -4.56 8.03
CA ARG A 176 -7.66 -4.10 8.86
C ARG A 176 -7.68 -2.57 8.99
N GLU A 177 -6.52 -1.94 9.22
CA GLU A 177 -6.39 -0.49 9.29
C GLU A 177 -6.72 0.17 7.92
N ALA A 178 -6.25 -0.40 6.81
CA ALA A 178 -6.63 0.05 5.48
C ALA A 178 -8.15 -0.03 5.26
N ALA A 179 -8.77 -1.13 5.66
CA ALA A 179 -10.23 -1.29 5.59
C ALA A 179 -10.96 -0.32 6.52
N ARG A 180 -10.43 -0.03 7.73
CA ARG A 180 -11.00 0.93 8.68
C ARG A 180 -11.09 2.33 8.08
N VAL A 181 -10.01 2.83 7.47
CA VAL A 181 -9.96 4.18 6.92
C VAL A 181 -10.72 4.35 5.61
N LEU A 182 -10.95 3.25 4.86
CA LEU A 182 -11.80 3.26 3.67
C LEU A 182 -13.24 3.60 4.02
N ARG A 183 -13.87 4.44 3.21
CA ARG A 183 -15.32 4.66 3.23
C ARG A 183 -16.06 3.40 2.78
N PRO A 184 -17.33 3.20 3.18
CA PRO A 184 -18.20 2.24 2.50
C PRO A 184 -18.18 2.48 0.99
N GLY A 185 -18.11 1.41 0.19
CA GLY A 185 -17.92 1.47 -1.26
C GLY A 185 -16.49 1.80 -1.72
N GLY A 186 -15.59 2.13 -0.80
CA GLY A 186 -14.19 2.46 -1.10
C GLY A 186 -13.40 1.29 -1.69
N ARG A 187 -12.31 1.62 -2.38
CA ARG A 187 -11.48 0.65 -3.13
C ARG A 187 -10.12 0.45 -2.48
N PHE A 188 -9.72 -0.80 -2.40
CA PHE A 188 -8.36 -1.23 -2.07
C PHE A 188 -7.70 -1.72 -3.35
N ALA A 189 -6.59 -1.13 -3.78
CA ALA A 189 -5.93 -1.48 -5.02
C ALA A 189 -4.40 -1.35 -4.86
N ILE A 190 -3.72 -2.47 -4.70
CA ILE A 190 -2.28 -2.51 -4.46
C ILE A 190 -1.56 -3.33 -5.52
N SER A 191 -0.27 -3.05 -5.68
CA SER A 191 0.69 -3.93 -6.33
C SER A 191 1.63 -4.48 -5.26
N ASP A 192 1.71 -5.80 -5.13
CA ASP A 192 2.60 -6.44 -4.15
C ASP A 192 3.06 -7.81 -4.67
N VAL A 193 3.98 -8.43 -3.94
CA VAL A 193 4.51 -9.75 -4.25
C VAL A 193 3.64 -10.82 -3.59
N ILE A 194 3.29 -11.85 -4.35
CA ILE A 194 2.67 -13.08 -3.82
C ILE A 194 3.67 -14.23 -3.86
N ALA A 195 3.70 -15.00 -2.78
CA ALA A 195 4.52 -16.19 -2.66
C ALA A 195 3.86 -17.39 -3.35
N ASP A 196 4.67 -18.25 -3.95
CA ASP A 196 4.22 -19.57 -4.35
C ASP A 196 3.91 -20.40 -3.09
N PRO A 197 2.89 -21.28 -3.13
CA PRO A 197 2.51 -22.10 -1.98
C PRO A 197 3.62 -23.04 -1.47
N ASP A 198 4.57 -23.38 -2.34
CA ASP A 198 5.70 -24.27 -2.09
C ASP A 198 7.01 -23.55 -1.76
N MET A 199 6.96 -22.23 -1.48
CA MET A 199 8.14 -21.48 -1.03
C MET A 199 8.73 -22.15 0.22
N ASP A 200 10.02 -22.50 0.15
CA ASP A 200 10.72 -23.19 1.23
C ASP A 200 10.99 -22.30 2.45
N GLU A 201 11.16 -22.95 3.61
CA GLU A 201 11.34 -22.28 4.89
C GLU A 201 12.65 -21.48 4.95
N ALA A 202 13.70 -21.93 4.24
CA ALA A 202 14.98 -21.22 4.21
C ALA A 202 14.84 -19.87 3.50
N THR A 203 14.12 -19.82 2.38
CA THR A 203 13.79 -18.57 1.67
C THR A 203 12.93 -17.65 2.54
N ARG A 204 11.94 -18.19 3.27
CA ARG A 204 11.10 -17.40 4.20
C ARG A 204 11.89 -16.84 5.40
N ALA A 205 12.93 -17.50 5.83
CA ALA A 205 13.78 -17.09 6.96
C ALA A 205 14.90 -16.12 6.56
N ASP A 206 15.15 -15.92 5.27
CA ASP A 206 16.22 -15.05 4.78
C ASP A 206 15.82 -13.57 4.89
N MET A 207 16.51 -12.84 5.78
CA MET A 207 16.29 -11.41 5.98
C MET A 207 16.66 -10.57 4.74
N ALA A 208 17.59 -11.00 3.90
CA ALA A 208 17.88 -10.34 2.64
C ALA A 208 16.71 -10.51 1.65
N ALA A 209 16.14 -11.70 1.58
CA ALA A 209 14.92 -11.97 0.81
C ALA A 209 13.70 -11.24 1.41
N TRP A 210 13.63 -11.09 2.74
CA TRP A 210 12.57 -10.30 3.39
C TRP A 210 12.61 -8.83 2.95
N THR A 211 13.76 -8.18 3.07
CA THR A 211 13.93 -6.78 2.66
C THR A 211 13.84 -6.58 1.13
N GLY A 212 13.88 -7.66 0.37
CA GLY A 212 13.58 -7.70 -1.07
C GLY A 212 12.12 -8.04 -1.41
N CYS A 213 11.20 -7.92 -0.46
CA CYS A 213 9.76 -8.21 -0.63
C CYS A 213 9.40 -9.69 -0.90
N VAL A 214 10.35 -10.63 -0.83
CA VAL A 214 10.11 -12.04 -1.17
C VAL A 214 9.76 -12.88 0.05
N ALA A 215 10.63 -12.90 1.08
CA ALA A 215 10.45 -13.78 2.24
C ALA A 215 9.18 -13.48 3.05
N GLY A 216 8.78 -12.21 3.10
CA GLY A 216 7.56 -11.76 3.77
C GLY A 216 6.29 -11.83 2.92
N ALA A 217 6.37 -12.28 1.67
CA ALA A 217 5.21 -12.32 0.80
C ALA A 217 4.16 -13.33 1.28
N LEU A 218 2.88 -12.95 1.23
CA LEU A 218 1.76 -13.86 1.44
C LEU A 218 1.49 -14.67 0.18
N THR A 219 0.98 -15.87 0.35
CA THR A 219 0.36 -16.62 -0.75
C THR A 219 -0.95 -15.97 -1.18
N GLU A 220 -1.45 -16.30 -2.37
CA GLU A 220 -2.76 -15.81 -2.81
C GLU A 220 -3.90 -16.16 -1.83
N ALA A 221 -3.86 -17.37 -1.25
CA ALA A 221 -4.85 -17.81 -0.28
C ALA A 221 -4.82 -16.96 0.99
N GLU A 222 -3.63 -16.74 1.56
CA GLU A 222 -3.43 -15.90 2.75
C GLU A 222 -3.88 -14.45 2.50
N PHE A 223 -3.59 -13.87 1.33
CA PHE A 223 -4.10 -12.55 0.96
C PHE A 223 -5.63 -12.50 0.95
N ARG A 224 -6.27 -13.49 0.31
CA ARG A 224 -7.73 -13.57 0.25
C ARG A 224 -8.35 -13.67 1.64
N ASP A 225 -7.77 -14.47 2.52
CA ASP A 225 -8.26 -14.66 3.88
C ASP A 225 -8.06 -13.39 4.71
N ALA A 226 -6.92 -12.71 4.61
CA ALA A 226 -6.67 -11.45 5.29
C ALA A 226 -7.64 -10.33 4.83
N LEU A 227 -7.89 -10.22 3.52
CA LEU A 227 -8.82 -9.24 2.97
C LEU A 227 -10.27 -9.51 3.41
N ARG A 228 -10.71 -10.79 3.39
CA ARG A 228 -12.04 -11.18 3.90
C ARG A 228 -12.16 -10.91 5.39
N GLY A 229 -11.12 -11.26 6.16
CA GLY A 229 -11.07 -11.03 7.61
C GLY A 229 -11.15 -9.54 7.98
N ALA A 230 -10.71 -8.65 7.10
CA ALA A 230 -10.85 -7.21 7.25
C ALA A 230 -12.21 -6.65 6.74
N GLY A 231 -13.12 -7.52 6.31
CA GLY A 231 -14.44 -7.11 5.80
C GLY A 231 -14.44 -6.59 4.37
N LEU A 232 -13.36 -6.82 3.60
CA LEU A 232 -13.30 -6.47 2.19
C LEU A 232 -13.90 -7.58 1.31
N ALA A 233 -14.57 -7.20 0.25
CA ALA A 233 -15.25 -8.07 -0.71
C ALA A 233 -14.75 -7.83 -2.14
N GLU A 234 -15.33 -8.52 -3.12
CA GLU A 234 -14.99 -8.39 -4.55
C GLU A 234 -13.48 -8.55 -4.80
N ILE A 235 -12.85 -9.53 -4.15
CA ILE A 235 -11.41 -9.73 -4.15
C ILE A 235 -10.93 -10.29 -5.49
N GLU A 236 -10.13 -9.51 -6.20
CA GLU A 236 -9.40 -9.90 -7.41
C GLU A 236 -7.90 -9.93 -7.10
N ILE A 237 -7.23 -11.04 -7.40
CA ILE A 237 -5.76 -11.14 -7.36
C ILE A 237 -5.30 -11.60 -8.73
N ARG A 238 -4.50 -10.78 -9.41
CA ARG A 238 -4.01 -11.04 -10.76
C ARG A 238 -2.49 -11.01 -10.79
N PRO A 239 -1.82 -12.17 -10.92
CA PRO A 239 -0.38 -12.23 -11.14
C PRO A 239 0.04 -11.43 -12.39
N THR A 240 1.19 -10.78 -12.37
CA THR A 240 1.73 -9.99 -13.48
C THR A 240 3.03 -10.57 -14.02
N HIS A 241 4.12 -10.52 -13.27
CA HIS A 241 5.42 -11.01 -13.70
C HIS A 241 6.18 -11.68 -12.55
N ARG A 242 7.10 -12.56 -12.87
CA ARG A 242 7.96 -13.23 -11.87
C ARG A 242 8.99 -12.23 -11.35
N VAL A 243 9.15 -12.19 -10.03
CA VAL A 243 10.18 -11.38 -9.35
C VAL A 243 11.22 -12.25 -8.67
N HIS A 244 10.90 -13.52 -8.40
CA HIS A 244 11.79 -14.51 -7.82
C HIS A 244 11.33 -15.91 -8.24
N GLN A 245 12.20 -16.95 -8.08
CA GLN A 245 11.84 -18.34 -8.38
C GLN A 245 10.60 -18.84 -7.62
N HIS A 246 10.32 -18.27 -6.43
CA HIS A 246 9.19 -18.61 -5.56
C HIS A 246 8.22 -17.44 -5.34
N ALA A 247 8.27 -16.39 -6.16
CA ALA A 247 7.40 -15.24 -5.97
C ALA A 247 7.09 -14.50 -7.27
N THR A 248 5.88 -13.93 -7.32
CA THR A 248 5.34 -13.25 -8.48
C THR A 248 4.74 -11.90 -8.04
N ALA A 249 4.98 -10.83 -8.79
CA ALA A 249 4.25 -9.58 -8.59
C ALA A 249 2.78 -9.76 -8.98
N ALA A 250 1.90 -9.13 -8.25
CA ALA A 250 0.46 -9.22 -8.49
C ALA A 250 -0.24 -7.89 -8.25
N ILE A 251 -1.32 -7.68 -8.98
CA ILE A 251 -2.31 -6.65 -8.70
C ILE A 251 -3.37 -7.27 -7.80
N ILE A 252 -3.65 -6.63 -6.68
CA ILE A 252 -4.60 -7.07 -5.67
C ILE A 252 -5.63 -5.97 -5.49
N ARG A 253 -6.91 -6.30 -5.75
CA ARG A 253 -8.04 -5.38 -5.61
C ARG A 253 -9.08 -5.96 -4.69
N ALA A 254 -9.74 -5.08 -3.95
CA ALA A 254 -10.91 -5.41 -3.15
C ALA A 254 -11.76 -4.14 -2.93
N ARG A 255 -13.00 -4.32 -2.46
CA ARG A 255 -13.90 -3.22 -2.11
C ARG A 255 -14.40 -3.36 -0.68
N LYS A 256 -14.55 -2.24 0.00
CA LYS A 256 -15.31 -2.19 1.24
C LYS A 256 -16.79 -2.17 0.87
N PRO A 257 -17.61 -3.13 1.36
CA PRO A 257 -19.04 -3.14 1.07
C PRO A 257 -19.72 -1.81 1.44
N ASP A 258 -20.76 -1.45 0.70
CA ASP A 258 -21.60 -0.31 1.04
C ASP A 258 -22.37 -0.59 2.35
N ALA A 259 -22.60 0.45 3.15
CA ALA A 259 -23.34 0.32 4.41
C ALA A 259 -24.77 -0.25 4.19
N SER A 260 -25.35 -0.04 3.00
CA SER A 260 -26.65 -0.58 2.62
C SER A 260 -26.64 -2.09 2.32
N ALA A 261 -25.47 -2.66 1.97
CA ALA A 261 -25.34 -4.09 1.67
C ALA A 261 -25.52 -4.98 2.91
N CYS A 262 -25.38 -4.42 4.12
CA CYS A 262 -25.66 -5.15 5.36
C CYS A 262 -27.16 -5.43 5.58
N CYS A 263 -28.06 -4.76 4.85
CA CYS A 263 -29.51 -4.91 4.94
C CYS A 263 -30.14 -5.69 3.78
N ASP A 264 -29.31 -6.21 2.85
CA ASP A 264 -29.83 -7.01 1.74
C ASP A 264 -30.27 -8.38 2.25
N ALA A 265 -31.54 -8.75 1.92
CA ALA A 265 -32.20 -9.96 2.42
C ALA A 265 -31.41 -11.25 2.10
N ASP A 266 -30.67 -11.27 0.99
CA ASP A 266 -29.85 -12.44 0.60
C ASP A 266 -28.54 -12.53 1.43
N THR A 267 -27.99 -11.41 1.87
CA THR A 267 -26.81 -11.37 2.76
C THR A 267 -27.18 -11.74 4.19
N LEU A 268 -28.36 -11.33 4.66
CA LEU A 268 -28.92 -11.70 5.97
C LEU A 268 -29.24 -13.20 6.06
N ALA A 269 -29.65 -13.84 4.95
CA ALA A 269 -29.94 -15.27 4.94
C ALA A 269 -28.72 -16.16 5.22
N ASN A 270 -27.50 -15.65 4.95
CA ASN A 270 -26.25 -16.41 5.07
C ASN A 270 -25.40 -16.04 6.30
N ARG A 271 -25.70 -14.96 7.03
CA ARG A 271 -24.83 -14.45 8.11
C ARG A 271 -25.49 -14.31 9.48
N CYS A 272 -26.82 -14.31 9.58
CA CYS A 272 -27.52 -14.16 10.87
C CYS A 272 -28.27 -15.44 11.22
N GLU A 273 -28.10 -15.92 12.44
CA GLU A 273 -28.99 -16.97 12.97
C GLU A 273 -30.45 -16.46 13.00
N PRO A 274 -31.46 -17.35 12.82
CA PRO A 274 -32.86 -16.96 12.69
C PRO A 274 -33.43 -16.18 13.90
N THR A 275 -32.81 -16.29 15.07
CA THR A 275 -33.23 -15.63 16.31
C THR A 275 -32.76 -14.18 16.46
N ALA A 276 -31.79 -13.72 15.63
CA ALA A 276 -31.24 -12.35 15.70
C ALA A 276 -31.86 -11.40 14.64
N LYS A 277 -32.74 -11.90 13.78
CA LYS A 277 -33.31 -11.12 12.67
C LYS A 277 -34.29 -10.02 13.11
N ASP A 278 -34.92 -10.17 14.23
CA ASP A 278 -35.96 -9.22 14.69
C ASP A 278 -35.36 -7.94 15.31
N ASP A 279 -34.11 -7.98 15.77
CA ASP A 279 -33.44 -6.82 16.38
C ASP A 279 -32.69 -5.93 15.37
N CYS A 280 -32.36 -6.44 14.17
CA CYS A 280 -31.59 -5.71 13.16
C CYS A 280 -32.43 -4.82 12.22
N CYS A 281 -33.75 -4.95 12.21
CA CYS A 281 -34.63 -4.28 11.26
C CYS A 281 -35.79 -3.51 11.93
N GLN A 282 -35.55 -2.83 13.06
CA GLN A 282 -36.57 -1.91 13.59
C GLN A 282 -36.56 -0.60 12.83
N PRO A 283 -37.70 -0.08 12.34
CA PRO A 283 -37.78 1.22 11.69
C PRO A 283 -37.45 2.33 12.69
N GLU A 284 -36.60 3.27 12.24
CA GLU A 284 -36.14 4.44 13.00
C GLU A 284 -37.32 5.17 13.68
N ILE A 285 -37.24 5.35 14.98
CA ILE A 285 -37.98 6.38 15.69
C ILE A 285 -37.13 7.63 15.58
N ALA A 286 -37.64 8.67 14.89
CA ALA A 286 -36.97 9.90 14.61
C ALA A 286 -36.35 10.53 15.88
N GLY A 287 -35.02 10.54 16.01
CA GLY A 287 -34.34 11.35 17.01
C GLY A 287 -33.08 10.80 17.65
N GLU A 288 -32.66 9.55 17.45
CA GLU A 288 -31.41 9.06 18.03
C GLU A 288 -30.45 8.50 16.95
N ALA A 289 -29.16 8.81 17.11
CA ALA A 289 -28.12 8.32 16.21
C ALA A 289 -28.02 6.78 16.26
N PRO A 290 -27.78 6.09 15.12
CA PRO A 290 -27.77 4.64 15.08
C PRO A 290 -26.63 4.08 15.94
N SER A 291 -26.98 3.25 16.90
CA SER A 291 -26.05 2.39 17.61
C SER A 291 -25.55 1.33 16.61
N SER A 292 -24.23 1.13 16.56
CA SER A 292 -23.54 0.18 15.71
C SER A 292 -24.24 -1.19 15.66
N CYS A 293 -24.57 -1.66 14.45
CA CYS A 293 -24.93 -3.06 14.24
C CYS A 293 -23.69 -3.94 14.56
N GLY A 294 -23.61 -4.45 15.77
CA GLY A 294 -22.60 -5.43 16.19
C GLY A 294 -23.01 -6.80 15.66
N CYS A 295 -22.45 -7.23 14.54
CA CYS A 295 -22.32 -8.65 14.24
C CYS A 295 -21.12 -9.15 15.06
N THR A 296 -21.36 -9.87 16.14
CA THR A 296 -20.34 -10.66 16.83
C THR A 296 -20.15 -11.96 16.10
N ASP A 297 -18.89 -12.41 16.01
CA ASP A 297 -18.29 -13.59 15.37
C ASP A 297 -19.14 -14.86 15.31
#